data_3ca62f252065ce7d650bbc5e138996cf
#
_entry.id   3ca62f252065ce7d650bbc5e138996cf
#
_cell.length_a   1.000
_cell.length_b   1.000
_cell.length_c   1.000
_cell.angle_alpha   90.00
_cell.angle_beta   90.00
_cell.angle_gamma   90.00
#
_symmetry.space_group_name_H-M   'P 1'
#
loop_
_entity.id
_entity.type
_entity.pdbx_description
1 polymer ?
#
loop_
_entity_poly.entity_id
_entity_poly.type
_entity_poly.pdbx_seq_one_letter_code
_entity_poly.pdbx_strand_id
1 'polypeptide(L)'
;MDNAIYKSRRNNLSEKLPKNSVLLIPGANTQYRNADSAYAFRQDSNFYYLSGFCEPDSLMAIINNDDGINSIIFVPPKDKLKEIWDGHRAGPIGAVKEFLFDKAYDNSEIDNMMPEILIGCDQVLYPIGKKNGFDQKVIDWTTEASSKDRHSKSINILDASSTIGNARLIKDDHEISLIKKACDISAEAHIEAMKNVKNAESEQSIESLYVYEFSKRGGRFPAYTPIVAGGENACVLHYLSLIHI
;
A
#
# COMPACT_ATOMS: atom_id res chain seq x y z
N MET A 1 -4.92 -12.53 11.08
CA MET A 1 -5.63 -11.23 10.96
C MET A 1 -7.01 -11.50 10.39
N ASP A 2 -8.01 -10.78 10.85
CA ASP A 2 -9.35 -10.89 10.26
C ASP A 2 -9.40 -10.06 8.97
N ASN A 3 -9.23 -10.75 7.84
CA ASN A 3 -9.24 -10.10 6.52
C ASN A 3 -10.64 -9.64 6.08
N ALA A 4 -11.68 -9.94 6.85
CA ALA A 4 -13.04 -9.45 6.61
C ALA A 4 -13.13 -7.92 6.67
N ILE A 5 -12.29 -7.27 7.47
CA ILE A 5 -12.21 -5.81 7.56
C ILE A 5 -11.83 -5.19 6.20
N TYR A 6 -10.81 -5.74 5.54
CA TYR A 6 -10.40 -5.24 4.23
C TYR A 6 -11.46 -5.46 3.16
N LYS A 7 -12.15 -6.60 3.20
CA LYS A 7 -13.30 -6.85 2.32
C LYS A 7 -14.42 -5.84 2.57
N SER A 8 -14.75 -5.56 3.82
CA SER A 8 -15.76 -4.55 4.17
C SER A 8 -15.36 -3.15 3.66
N ARG A 9 -14.09 -2.75 3.78
CA ARG A 9 -13.61 -1.47 3.27
C ARG A 9 -13.71 -1.38 1.74
N ARG A 10 -13.38 -2.47 1.02
CA ARG A 10 -13.58 -2.53 -0.43
C ARG A 10 -15.04 -2.37 -0.81
N ASN A 11 -15.94 -3.07 -0.13
CA ASN A 11 -17.39 -2.98 -0.38
C ASN A 11 -17.89 -1.55 -0.11
N ASN A 12 -17.59 -0.99 1.05
CA ASN A 12 -17.98 0.38 1.39
C ASN A 12 -17.44 1.44 0.42
N LEU A 13 -16.26 1.23 -0.11
CA LEU A 13 -15.67 2.13 -1.11
C LEU A 13 -16.37 1.97 -2.45
N SER A 14 -16.60 0.73 -2.89
CA SER A 14 -17.22 0.44 -4.17
C SER A 14 -18.65 0.97 -4.28
N GLU A 15 -19.41 0.94 -3.20
CA GLU A 15 -20.75 1.55 -3.14
C GLU A 15 -20.73 3.08 -3.40
N LYS A 16 -19.59 3.72 -3.16
CA LYS A 16 -19.40 5.16 -3.38
C LYS A 16 -18.83 5.49 -4.77
N LEU A 17 -18.41 4.48 -5.51
CA LEU A 17 -17.94 4.69 -6.89
C LEU A 17 -19.14 4.94 -7.83
N PRO A 18 -18.95 5.77 -8.87
CA PRO A 18 -19.92 5.88 -9.95
C PRO A 18 -20.23 4.51 -10.56
N LYS A 19 -21.42 4.32 -11.08
CA LYS A 19 -21.74 3.13 -11.89
C LYS A 19 -20.87 3.07 -13.13
N ASN A 20 -20.65 1.88 -13.63
CA ASN A 20 -19.79 1.60 -14.78
C ASN A 20 -18.38 2.18 -14.64
N SER A 21 -17.80 2.07 -13.44
CA SER A 21 -16.47 2.57 -13.17
C SER A 21 -15.54 1.50 -12.63
N VAL A 22 -14.25 1.71 -12.86
CA VAL A 22 -13.17 0.89 -12.32
C VAL A 22 -12.22 1.77 -11.52
N LEU A 23 -11.97 1.40 -10.27
CA LEU A 23 -10.96 2.02 -9.43
C LEU A 23 -9.72 1.14 -9.43
N LEU A 24 -8.60 1.67 -9.92
CA LEU A 24 -7.31 1.00 -9.95
C LEU A 24 -6.40 1.53 -8.84
N ILE A 25 -5.84 0.63 -8.05
CA ILE A 25 -4.91 0.97 -6.97
C ILE A 25 -3.66 0.11 -7.12
N PRO A 26 -2.54 0.70 -7.56
CA PRO A 26 -1.28 -0.02 -7.66
C PRO A 26 -0.65 -0.21 -6.27
N GLY A 27 -0.13 -1.40 -6.02
CA GLY A 27 0.73 -1.69 -4.89
C GLY A 27 2.14 -1.13 -5.08
N ALA A 28 2.92 -1.18 -4.01
CA ALA A 28 4.33 -0.80 -4.06
C ALA A 28 5.15 -1.86 -4.81
N ASN A 29 6.23 -1.41 -5.46
CA ASN A 29 7.22 -2.29 -6.04
C ASN A 29 8.40 -2.43 -5.08
N THR A 30 9.16 -3.53 -5.20
CA THR A 30 10.43 -3.67 -4.53
C THR A 30 11.38 -2.54 -4.96
N GLN A 31 12.00 -1.87 -4.00
CA GLN A 31 13.01 -0.84 -4.25
C GLN A 31 14.38 -1.40 -3.96
N TYR A 32 15.29 -1.31 -4.91
CA TYR A 32 16.65 -1.78 -4.75
C TYR A 32 17.59 -0.66 -4.31
N ARG A 33 18.38 -0.95 -3.29
CA ARG A 33 19.44 -0.05 -2.82
C ARG A 33 20.67 -0.18 -3.69
N ASN A 34 21.05 -1.42 -4.01
CA ASN A 34 22.24 -1.75 -4.74
C ASN A 34 22.14 -3.20 -5.25
N ALA A 35 22.47 -3.44 -6.52
CA ALA A 35 22.43 -4.76 -7.16
C ALA A 35 21.21 -5.60 -6.78
N ASP A 36 21.39 -6.68 -6.00
CA ASP A 36 20.35 -7.58 -5.50
C ASP A 36 19.88 -7.24 -4.07
N SER A 37 20.44 -6.19 -3.46
CA SER A 37 20.08 -5.77 -2.11
C SER A 37 18.91 -4.78 -2.14
N ALA A 38 17.74 -5.21 -1.68
CA ALA A 38 16.55 -4.39 -1.60
C ALA A 38 16.46 -3.63 -0.28
N TYR A 39 15.79 -2.47 -0.31
CA TYR A 39 15.29 -1.84 0.91
C TYR A 39 14.19 -2.71 1.56
N ALA A 40 14.00 -2.54 2.86
CA ALA A 40 12.88 -3.17 3.54
C ALA A 40 11.56 -2.81 2.85
N PHE A 41 10.80 -3.82 2.40
CA PHE A 41 9.56 -3.60 1.67
C PHE A 41 8.51 -2.97 2.57
N ARG A 42 7.87 -1.92 2.09
CA ARG A 42 6.69 -1.30 2.68
C ARG A 42 5.63 -1.12 1.61
N GLN A 43 4.45 -1.72 1.83
CA GLN A 43 3.32 -1.61 0.92
C GLN A 43 2.78 -0.17 0.86
N ASP A 44 2.20 0.22 -0.29
CA ASP A 44 1.45 1.46 -0.42
C ASP A 44 0.30 1.50 0.60
N SER A 45 0.13 2.64 1.24
CA SER A 45 -0.81 2.77 2.35
C SER A 45 -2.27 2.64 1.93
N ASN A 46 -2.64 3.09 0.73
CA ASN A 46 -4.00 2.98 0.19
C ASN A 46 -4.28 1.54 -0.25
N PHE A 47 -3.31 0.94 -0.92
CA PHE A 47 -3.38 -0.46 -1.32
C PHE A 47 -3.54 -1.36 -0.09
N TYR A 48 -2.70 -1.18 0.94
CA TYR A 48 -2.78 -1.96 2.18
C TYR A 48 -4.10 -1.75 2.92
N TYR A 49 -4.58 -0.50 3.03
CA TYR A 49 -5.85 -0.16 3.69
C TYR A 49 -7.04 -0.95 3.12
N LEU A 50 -7.03 -1.21 1.81
CA LEU A 50 -8.12 -1.89 1.11
C LEU A 50 -7.89 -3.40 0.92
N SER A 51 -6.63 -3.85 0.95
CA SER A 51 -6.31 -5.25 0.63
C SER A 51 -5.81 -6.08 1.81
N GLY A 52 -5.09 -5.46 2.76
CA GLY A 52 -4.29 -6.18 3.74
C GLY A 52 -3.11 -6.96 3.15
N PHE A 53 -2.89 -6.86 1.84
CA PHE A 53 -1.91 -7.65 1.09
C PHE A 53 -0.55 -6.98 1.07
N CYS A 54 0.50 -7.69 1.50
CA CYS A 54 1.83 -7.14 1.71
C CYS A 54 2.90 -7.64 0.73
N GLU A 55 2.52 -8.24 -0.41
CA GLU A 55 3.49 -8.62 -1.43
C GLU A 55 3.67 -7.50 -2.46
N PRO A 56 4.87 -7.33 -3.04
CA PRO A 56 5.16 -6.29 -4.03
C PRO A 56 4.47 -6.57 -5.38
N ASP A 57 4.59 -5.62 -6.29
CA ASP A 57 4.23 -5.74 -7.71
C ASP A 57 2.79 -6.18 -7.97
N SER A 58 1.88 -5.74 -7.13
CA SER A 58 0.46 -6.09 -7.17
C SER A 58 -0.37 -4.91 -7.68
N LEU A 59 -1.53 -5.20 -8.27
CA LEU A 59 -2.52 -4.22 -8.70
C LEU A 59 -3.91 -4.67 -8.27
N MET A 60 -4.68 -3.78 -7.68
CA MET A 60 -6.08 -4.03 -7.32
C MET A 60 -7.00 -3.23 -8.23
N ALA A 61 -8.07 -3.86 -8.70
CA ALA A 61 -9.18 -3.24 -9.41
C ALA A 61 -10.48 -3.49 -8.62
N ILE A 62 -11.22 -2.41 -8.35
CA ILE A 62 -12.58 -2.47 -7.78
C ILE A 62 -13.53 -2.00 -8.88
N ILE A 63 -14.47 -2.86 -9.28
CA ILE A 63 -15.35 -2.67 -10.42
C ILE A 63 -16.76 -2.44 -9.90
N ASN A 64 -17.38 -1.34 -10.31
CA ASN A 64 -18.80 -1.08 -10.11
C ASN A 64 -19.51 -1.04 -11.46
N ASN A 65 -20.14 -2.15 -11.82
CA ASN A 65 -20.93 -2.30 -13.04
C ASN A 65 -22.35 -2.76 -12.71
N ASP A 66 -23.21 -2.92 -13.73
CA ASP A 66 -24.61 -3.34 -13.54
C ASP A 66 -24.72 -4.81 -13.05
N ASP A 67 -23.71 -5.64 -13.25
CA ASP A 67 -23.65 -7.03 -12.79
C ASP A 67 -23.27 -7.16 -11.30
N GLY A 68 -22.95 -6.05 -10.64
CA GLY A 68 -22.51 -5.98 -9.25
C GLY A 68 -21.09 -5.47 -9.07
N ILE A 69 -20.69 -5.44 -7.82
CA ILE A 69 -19.38 -4.94 -7.41
C ILE A 69 -18.42 -6.12 -7.32
N ASN A 70 -17.32 -6.05 -8.04
CA ASN A 70 -16.28 -7.07 -8.00
C ASN A 70 -14.93 -6.47 -7.57
N SER A 71 -14.22 -7.20 -6.75
CA SER A 71 -12.84 -6.89 -6.38
C SER A 71 -11.89 -7.88 -7.04
N ILE A 72 -10.98 -7.38 -7.86
CA ILE A 72 -9.96 -8.17 -8.56
C ILE A 72 -8.59 -7.75 -8.06
N ILE A 73 -7.70 -8.72 -7.89
CA ILE A 73 -6.29 -8.43 -7.58
C ILE A 73 -5.38 -9.21 -8.52
N PHE A 74 -4.34 -8.54 -8.97
CA PHE A 74 -3.23 -9.13 -9.71
C PHE A 74 -2.04 -9.22 -8.75
N VAL A 75 -1.47 -10.40 -8.59
CA VAL A 75 -0.42 -10.68 -7.60
C VAL A 75 0.69 -11.53 -8.22
N PRO A 76 1.91 -11.48 -7.69
CA PRO A 76 2.96 -12.40 -8.11
C PRO A 76 2.51 -13.86 -8.02
N PRO A 77 2.88 -14.71 -8.99
CA PRO A 77 2.54 -16.13 -8.95
C PRO A 77 3.24 -16.84 -7.80
N LYS A 78 2.65 -17.94 -7.37
CA LYS A 78 3.28 -18.84 -6.45
C LYS A 78 4.44 -19.58 -7.14
N ASP A 79 5.65 -19.32 -6.72
CA ASP A 79 6.89 -19.85 -7.28
C ASP A 79 7.73 -20.51 -6.17
N LYS A 80 7.79 -21.85 -6.19
CA LYS A 80 8.51 -22.63 -5.18
C LYS A 80 10.00 -22.29 -5.08
N LEU A 81 10.64 -21.93 -6.19
CA LEU A 81 12.06 -21.59 -6.18
C LEU A 81 12.27 -20.20 -5.54
N LYS A 82 11.42 -19.24 -5.85
CA LYS A 82 11.47 -17.91 -5.22
C LYS A 82 11.07 -17.98 -3.74
N GLU A 83 10.11 -18.85 -3.38
CA GLU A 83 9.72 -19.04 -1.97
C GLU A 83 10.86 -19.57 -1.08
N ILE A 84 11.86 -20.25 -1.66
CA ILE A 84 13.09 -20.67 -0.92
C ILE A 84 13.91 -19.44 -0.48
N TRP A 85 13.92 -18.37 -1.29
CA TRP A 85 14.69 -17.17 -1.03
C TRP A 85 13.92 -16.10 -0.29
N ASP A 86 12.68 -15.84 -0.71
CA ASP A 86 11.89 -14.69 -0.29
C ASP A 86 10.84 -15.05 0.78
N GLY A 87 10.60 -16.35 1.01
CA GLY A 87 9.55 -16.84 1.87
C GLY A 87 8.22 -17.09 1.13
N HIS A 88 7.20 -17.40 1.88
CA HIS A 88 5.88 -17.79 1.36
C HIS A 88 5.23 -16.68 0.54
N ARG A 89 4.60 -17.07 -0.58
CA ARG A 89 3.78 -16.21 -1.44
C ARG A 89 2.35 -16.73 -1.48
N ALA A 90 1.39 -15.84 -1.34
CA ALA A 90 -0.03 -16.20 -1.40
C ALA A 90 -0.43 -16.70 -2.80
N GLY A 91 0.07 -16.03 -3.84
CA GLY A 91 -0.36 -16.25 -5.22
C GLY A 91 -1.84 -15.96 -5.43
N PRO A 92 -2.38 -16.15 -6.65
CA PRO A 92 -3.79 -15.86 -6.93
C PRO A 92 -4.76 -16.66 -6.05
N ILE A 93 -4.49 -17.94 -5.79
CA ILE A 93 -5.36 -18.79 -4.96
C ILE A 93 -5.40 -18.29 -3.51
N GLY A 94 -4.26 -17.91 -2.93
CA GLY A 94 -4.21 -17.35 -1.59
C GLY A 94 -4.89 -15.98 -1.52
N ALA A 95 -4.73 -15.14 -2.53
CA ALA A 95 -5.40 -13.85 -2.59
C ALA A 95 -6.94 -13.96 -2.51
N VAL A 96 -7.53 -14.97 -3.16
CA VAL A 96 -8.96 -15.25 -3.04
C VAL A 96 -9.33 -15.82 -1.67
N LYS A 97 -8.62 -16.87 -1.23
CA LYS A 97 -9.00 -17.61 -0.02
C LYS A 97 -8.72 -16.88 1.27
N GLU A 98 -7.57 -16.21 1.36
CA GLU A 98 -7.09 -15.58 2.58
C GLU A 98 -7.45 -14.09 2.63
N PHE A 99 -7.33 -13.38 1.50
CA PHE A 99 -7.59 -11.93 1.44
C PHE A 99 -8.98 -11.57 0.93
N LEU A 100 -9.82 -12.58 0.64
CA LEU A 100 -11.24 -12.44 0.31
C LEU A 100 -11.52 -11.55 -0.90
N PHE A 101 -10.63 -11.62 -1.92
CA PHE A 101 -10.93 -11.04 -3.22
C PHE A 101 -11.90 -11.94 -3.99
N ASP A 102 -12.73 -11.35 -4.85
CA ASP A 102 -13.67 -12.12 -5.67
C ASP A 102 -12.94 -12.88 -6.77
N LYS A 103 -11.91 -12.25 -7.35
CA LYS A 103 -11.03 -12.86 -8.36
C LYS A 103 -9.58 -12.45 -8.13
N ALA A 104 -8.65 -13.31 -8.50
CA ALA A 104 -7.22 -13.01 -8.50
C ALA A 104 -6.53 -13.66 -9.68
N TYR A 105 -5.54 -12.97 -10.24
CA TYR A 105 -4.77 -13.38 -11.41
C TYR A 105 -3.28 -13.16 -11.17
N ASP A 106 -2.47 -13.78 -12.03
CA ASP A 106 -1.05 -13.52 -12.10
C ASP A 106 -0.81 -12.07 -12.55
N ASN A 107 0.17 -11.40 -11.95
CA ASN A 107 0.49 -10.02 -12.30
C ASN A 107 1.09 -9.86 -13.71
N SER A 108 1.61 -10.93 -14.32
CA SER A 108 2.03 -10.94 -15.72
C SER A 108 0.87 -10.78 -16.70
N GLU A 109 -0.36 -11.03 -16.26
CA GLU A 109 -1.56 -10.92 -17.10
C GLU A 109 -2.20 -9.53 -17.07
N ILE A 110 -1.68 -8.59 -16.28
CA ILE A 110 -2.27 -7.25 -16.10
C ILE A 110 -2.51 -6.56 -17.46
N ASP A 111 -1.47 -6.47 -18.29
CA ASP A 111 -1.53 -5.70 -19.54
C ASP A 111 -2.47 -6.33 -20.58
N ASN A 112 -2.67 -7.64 -20.52
CA ASN A 112 -3.61 -8.35 -21.39
C ASN A 112 -5.06 -8.26 -20.91
N MET A 113 -5.27 -8.35 -19.61
CA MET A 113 -6.62 -8.44 -19.02
C MET A 113 -7.24 -7.07 -18.75
N MET A 114 -6.42 -6.06 -18.48
CA MET A 114 -6.96 -4.75 -18.12
C MET A 114 -7.81 -4.12 -19.21
N PRO A 115 -7.40 -4.13 -20.48
CA PRO A 115 -8.28 -3.65 -21.55
C PRO A 115 -9.64 -4.35 -21.59
N GLU A 116 -9.68 -5.68 -21.39
CA GLU A 116 -10.94 -6.44 -21.36
C GLU A 116 -11.84 -6.07 -20.18
N ILE A 117 -11.25 -5.82 -19.01
CA ILE A 117 -11.97 -5.37 -17.81
C ILE A 117 -12.57 -3.98 -18.01
N LEU A 118 -11.93 -3.14 -18.82
CA LEU A 118 -12.35 -1.77 -19.07
C LEU A 118 -13.38 -1.62 -20.20
N ILE A 119 -13.67 -2.68 -20.98
CA ILE A 119 -14.71 -2.62 -22.02
C ILE A 119 -16.06 -2.26 -21.37
N GLY A 120 -16.73 -1.25 -21.93
CA GLY A 120 -18.03 -0.79 -21.45
C GLY A 120 -18.01 0.07 -20.19
N CYS A 121 -16.83 0.39 -19.65
CA CYS A 121 -16.71 1.33 -18.54
C CYS A 121 -16.87 2.78 -19.02
N ASP A 122 -17.55 3.59 -18.20
CA ASP A 122 -17.65 5.04 -18.43
C ASP A 122 -16.45 5.80 -17.83
N GLN A 123 -15.85 5.25 -16.78
CA GLN A 123 -14.83 5.94 -15.99
C GLN A 123 -13.79 4.99 -15.40
N VAL A 124 -12.53 5.42 -15.41
CA VAL A 124 -11.42 4.82 -14.67
C VAL A 124 -10.90 5.82 -13.64
N LEU A 125 -10.85 5.40 -12.38
CA LEU A 125 -10.31 6.20 -11.29
C LEU A 125 -8.98 5.57 -10.83
N TYR A 126 -7.96 6.39 -10.63
CA TYR A 126 -6.70 5.94 -10.01
C TYR A 126 -5.92 7.14 -9.45
N PRO A 127 -4.93 6.92 -8.56
CA PRO A 127 -4.10 8.01 -8.04
C PRO A 127 -3.15 8.55 -9.12
N ILE A 128 -3.56 9.59 -9.86
CA ILE A 128 -2.83 10.17 -10.98
C ILE A 128 -1.50 10.78 -10.51
N GLY A 129 -0.41 10.52 -11.23
CA GLY A 129 0.91 11.08 -10.97
C GLY A 129 1.62 10.52 -9.73
N LYS A 130 1.09 9.47 -9.09
CA LYS A 130 1.68 8.89 -7.86
C LYS A 130 2.68 7.78 -8.11
N LYS A 131 2.63 7.12 -9.25
CA LYS A 131 3.50 5.99 -9.59
C LYS A 131 4.03 6.14 -11.02
N ASN A 132 5.35 6.21 -11.15
CA ASN A 132 6.01 6.36 -12.45
C ASN A 132 5.58 5.29 -13.45
N GLY A 133 5.25 5.72 -14.67
CA GLY A 133 4.84 4.84 -15.76
C GLY A 133 3.43 4.24 -15.64
N PHE A 134 2.75 4.39 -14.51
CA PHE A 134 1.40 3.85 -14.33
C PHE A 134 0.35 4.65 -15.11
N ASP A 135 0.51 5.97 -15.15
CA ASP A 135 -0.40 6.86 -15.90
C ASP A 135 -0.43 6.47 -17.39
N GLN A 136 0.75 6.21 -17.98
CA GLN A 136 0.82 5.77 -19.37
C GLN A 136 0.14 4.42 -19.60
N LYS A 137 0.32 3.46 -18.69
CA LYS A 137 -0.38 2.17 -18.76
C LYS A 137 -1.89 2.33 -18.74
N VAL A 138 -2.43 3.17 -17.85
CA VAL A 138 -3.89 3.42 -17.80
C VAL A 138 -4.39 4.04 -19.11
N ILE A 139 -3.64 4.99 -19.68
CA ILE A 139 -3.97 5.60 -20.97
C ILE A 139 -3.97 4.53 -22.08
N ASP A 140 -2.96 3.67 -22.12
CA ASP A 140 -2.85 2.60 -23.13
C ASP A 140 -4.01 1.61 -22.99
N TRP A 141 -4.32 1.13 -21.79
CA TRP A 141 -5.43 0.20 -21.53
C TRP A 141 -6.79 0.80 -21.90
N THR A 142 -7.05 2.06 -21.53
CA THR A 142 -8.32 2.75 -21.86
C THR A 142 -8.45 2.98 -23.36
N THR A 143 -7.35 3.29 -24.04
CA THR A 143 -7.32 3.46 -25.51
C THR A 143 -7.60 2.12 -26.20
N GLU A 144 -6.96 1.04 -25.76
CA GLU A 144 -7.17 -0.30 -26.29
C GLU A 144 -8.62 -0.77 -26.06
N ALA A 145 -9.14 -0.62 -24.83
CA ALA A 145 -10.52 -0.98 -24.51
C ALA A 145 -11.52 -0.25 -25.40
N SER A 146 -11.34 1.07 -25.59
CA SER A 146 -12.20 1.89 -26.47
C SER A 146 -12.11 1.47 -27.94
N SER A 147 -10.98 0.93 -28.39
CA SER A 147 -10.83 0.45 -29.77
C SER A 147 -11.55 -0.86 -30.07
N LYS A 148 -11.78 -1.69 -29.04
CA LYS A 148 -12.44 -3.00 -29.13
C LYS A 148 -13.96 -2.90 -29.23
N ASP A 149 -14.56 -1.83 -28.74
CA ASP A 149 -16.00 -1.61 -28.82
C ASP A 149 -16.34 -0.41 -29.73
N ARG A 150 -16.88 -0.67 -30.91
CA ARG A 150 -17.28 0.36 -31.88
C ARG A 150 -18.37 1.31 -31.39
N HIS A 151 -19.08 0.95 -30.34
CA HIS A 151 -20.17 1.72 -29.76
C HIS A 151 -19.75 2.36 -28.42
N SER A 152 -18.53 2.11 -27.94
CA SER A 152 -18.07 2.65 -26.68
C SER A 152 -17.85 4.16 -26.77
N LYS A 153 -18.25 4.84 -25.71
CA LYS A 153 -17.84 6.21 -25.44
C LYS A 153 -16.38 6.21 -24.99
N SER A 154 -15.71 7.34 -25.14
CA SER A 154 -14.38 7.51 -24.52
C SER A 154 -14.47 7.33 -23.01
N ILE A 155 -13.56 6.53 -22.46
CA ILE A 155 -13.46 6.29 -21.01
C ILE A 155 -12.87 7.54 -20.35
N ASN A 156 -13.56 8.11 -19.38
CA ASN A 156 -13.05 9.24 -18.59
C ASN A 156 -12.02 8.77 -17.58
N ILE A 157 -10.91 9.48 -17.48
CA ILE A 157 -9.88 9.23 -16.49
C ILE A 157 -9.99 10.27 -15.36
N LEU A 158 -10.12 9.81 -14.12
CA LEU A 158 -10.32 10.64 -12.94
C LEU A 158 -9.30 10.33 -11.84
N ASP A 159 -8.91 11.35 -11.06
CA ASP A 159 -8.07 11.14 -9.88
C ASP A 159 -8.86 10.54 -8.71
N ALA A 160 -8.37 9.43 -8.18
CA ALA A 160 -8.97 8.71 -7.06
C ALA A 160 -8.55 9.23 -5.68
N SER A 161 -7.64 10.18 -5.59
CA SER A 161 -7.02 10.60 -4.32
C SER A 161 -8.04 11.08 -3.30
N SER A 162 -9.01 11.88 -3.73
CA SER A 162 -10.08 12.38 -2.85
C SER A 162 -11.05 11.27 -2.42
N THR A 163 -11.40 10.37 -3.32
CA THR A 163 -12.31 9.23 -3.04
C THR A 163 -11.71 8.31 -1.97
N ILE A 164 -10.45 7.93 -2.13
CA ILE A 164 -9.73 7.09 -1.16
C ILE A 164 -9.48 7.87 0.14
N GLY A 165 -9.09 9.15 0.04
CA GLY A 165 -8.86 10.02 1.19
C GLY A 165 -10.10 10.14 2.09
N ASN A 166 -11.26 10.36 1.49
CA ASN A 166 -12.53 10.45 2.21
C ASN A 166 -12.93 9.12 2.88
N ALA A 167 -12.63 7.97 2.25
CA ALA A 167 -12.87 6.66 2.85
C ALA A 167 -12.00 6.41 4.09
N ARG A 168 -10.83 7.05 4.18
CA ARG A 168 -9.87 6.93 5.29
C ARG A 168 -9.97 8.04 6.33
N LEU A 169 -10.85 9.04 6.11
CA LEU A 169 -10.97 10.21 6.99
C LEU A 169 -11.48 9.81 8.38
N ILE A 170 -12.55 9.04 8.43
CA ILE A 170 -13.10 8.52 9.67
C ILE A 170 -12.54 7.12 9.92
N LYS A 171 -11.91 6.93 11.08
CA LYS A 171 -11.23 5.67 11.44
C LYS A 171 -12.23 4.68 12.02
N ASP A 172 -12.16 3.44 11.55
CA ASP A 172 -12.91 2.34 12.14
C ASP A 172 -12.27 1.86 13.48
N ASP A 173 -12.95 1.00 14.22
CA ASP A 173 -12.49 0.51 15.52
C ASP A 173 -11.16 -0.26 15.42
N HIS A 174 -10.92 -0.95 14.32
CA HIS A 174 -9.65 -1.63 14.08
C HIS A 174 -8.51 -0.62 13.91
N GLU A 175 -8.70 0.43 13.10
CA GLU A 175 -7.71 1.49 12.92
C GLU A 175 -7.44 2.21 14.24
N ILE A 176 -8.48 2.50 15.02
CA ILE A 176 -8.35 3.10 16.36
C ILE A 176 -7.51 2.20 17.29
N SER A 177 -7.75 0.88 17.26
CA SER A 177 -6.98 -0.07 18.07
C SER A 177 -5.50 -0.10 17.69
N LEU A 178 -5.19 -0.05 16.39
CA LEU A 178 -3.81 0.01 15.89
C LEU A 178 -3.12 1.32 16.25
N ILE A 179 -3.83 2.45 16.14
CA ILE A 179 -3.31 3.77 16.53
C ILE A 179 -2.99 3.79 18.03
N LYS A 180 -3.89 3.30 18.89
CA LYS A 180 -3.65 3.18 20.34
C LYS A 180 -2.41 2.35 20.62
N LYS A 181 -2.29 1.17 20.00
CA LYS A 181 -1.10 0.33 20.15
C LYS A 181 0.19 1.04 19.71
N ALA A 182 0.15 1.78 18.62
CA ALA A 182 1.29 2.57 18.14
C ALA A 182 1.67 3.68 19.16
N CYS A 183 0.68 4.36 19.75
CA CYS A 183 0.89 5.34 20.80
C CYS A 183 1.53 4.72 22.05
N ASP A 184 1.05 3.56 22.49
CA ASP A 184 1.60 2.85 23.65
C ASP A 184 3.06 2.45 23.41
N ILE A 185 3.37 1.89 22.22
CA ILE A 185 4.75 1.56 21.82
C ILE A 185 5.64 2.80 21.85
N SER A 186 5.16 3.92 21.31
CA SER A 186 5.90 5.17 21.29
C SER A 186 6.14 5.72 22.71
N ALA A 187 5.12 5.71 23.55
CA ALA A 187 5.24 6.19 24.92
C ALA A 187 6.27 5.38 25.72
N GLU A 188 6.22 4.06 25.65
CA GLU A 188 7.18 3.17 26.31
C GLU A 188 8.62 3.40 25.81
N ALA A 189 8.81 3.56 24.50
CA ALA A 189 10.13 3.85 23.95
C ALA A 189 10.67 5.21 24.43
N HIS A 190 9.82 6.23 24.55
CA HIS A 190 10.22 7.53 25.11
C HIS A 190 10.61 7.43 26.59
N ILE A 191 9.88 6.64 27.40
CA ILE A 191 10.22 6.39 28.79
C ILE A 191 11.61 5.74 28.88
N GLU A 192 11.90 4.74 28.05
CA GLU A 192 13.21 4.09 28.04
C GLU A 192 14.33 5.06 27.58
N ALA A 193 14.07 5.89 26.58
CA ALA A 193 15.02 6.91 26.16
C ALA A 193 15.34 7.92 27.29
N MET A 194 14.32 8.40 28.02
CA MET A 194 14.50 9.30 29.15
C MET A 194 15.34 8.68 30.29
N LYS A 195 15.21 7.38 30.52
CA LYS A 195 16.03 6.66 31.51
C LYS A 195 17.50 6.55 31.10
N ASN A 196 17.76 6.44 29.83
CA ASN A 196 19.09 6.14 29.29
C ASN A 196 19.85 7.36 28.77
N VAL A 197 19.21 8.51 28.58
CA VAL A 197 19.81 9.69 27.93
C VAL A 197 21.08 10.19 28.65
N LYS A 198 21.15 10.07 30.00
CA LYS A 198 22.33 10.51 30.75
C LYS A 198 23.60 9.70 30.48
N ASN A 199 23.45 8.45 30.07
CA ASN A 199 24.52 7.51 29.77
C ASN A 199 24.74 7.32 28.27
N ALA A 200 24.01 8.06 27.45
CA ALA A 200 24.12 7.95 25.99
C ALA A 200 25.41 8.62 25.51
N GLU A 201 26.18 7.92 24.72
CA GLU A 201 27.45 8.40 24.14
C GLU A 201 27.22 9.30 22.91
N SER A 202 26.06 9.17 22.25
CA SER A 202 25.72 9.89 21.02
C SER A 202 24.22 9.92 20.78
N GLU A 203 23.77 10.79 19.87
CA GLU A 203 22.40 10.81 19.36
C GLU A 203 22.01 9.47 18.74
N GLN A 204 22.96 8.84 18.03
CA GLN A 204 22.77 7.53 17.40
C GLN A 204 22.48 6.42 18.43
N SER A 205 23.08 6.47 19.62
CA SER A 205 22.78 5.49 20.67
C SER A 205 21.34 5.59 21.16
N ILE A 206 20.80 6.80 21.24
CA ILE A 206 19.38 7.03 21.56
C ILE A 206 18.46 6.63 20.40
N GLU A 207 18.82 6.94 19.17
CA GLU A 207 18.07 6.48 17.99
C GLU A 207 18.00 4.94 17.94
N SER A 208 19.12 4.27 18.16
CA SER A 208 19.20 2.81 18.21
C SER A 208 18.30 2.22 19.32
N LEU A 209 18.23 2.89 20.46
CA LEU A 209 17.33 2.50 21.55
C LEU A 209 15.86 2.61 21.14
N TYR A 210 15.46 3.69 20.47
CA TYR A 210 14.09 3.83 19.95
C TYR A 210 13.75 2.71 18.96
N VAL A 211 14.62 2.45 17.99
CA VAL A 211 14.41 1.39 16.99
C VAL A 211 14.30 0.02 17.66
N TYR A 212 15.15 -0.26 18.64
CA TYR A 212 15.08 -1.49 19.43
C TYR A 212 13.76 -1.62 20.19
N GLU A 213 13.33 -0.58 20.91
CA GLU A 213 12.11 -0.60 21.70
C GLU A 213 10.85 -0.71 20.82
N PHE A 214 10.82 -0.06 19.66
CA PHE A 214 9.76 -0.22 18.67
C PHE A 214 9.69 -1.67 18.16
N SER A 215 10.81 -2.22 17.73
CA SER A 215 10.88 -3.57 17.18
C SER A 215 10.51 -4.64 18.21
N LYS A 216 11.01 -4.52 19.43
CA LYS A 216 10.70 -5.41 20.56
C LYS A 216 9.20 -5.49 20.85
N ARG A 217 8.47 -4.41 20.63
CA ARG A 217 7.02 -4.32 20.88
C ARG A 217 6.17 -4.55 19.60
N GLY A 218 6.80 -4.92 18.50
CA GLY A 218 6.13 -5.26 17.23
C GLY A 218 5.92 -4.09 16.27
N GLY A 219 6.53 -2.93 16.53
CA GLY A 219 6.59 -1.80 15.61
C GLY A 219 7.80 -1.96 14.68
N ARG A 220 7.61 -2.62 13.55
CA ARG A 220 8.71 -2.91 12.61
C ARG A 220 9.28 -1.66 11.94
N PHE A 221 8.44 -0.67 11.68
CA PHE A 221 8.82 0.55 10.97
C PHE A 221 8.33 1.78 11.72
N PRO A 222 9.19 2.80 11.93
CA PRO A 222 8.73 4.12 12.34
C PRO A 222 7.90 4.76 11.21
N ALA A 223 7.05 5.71 11.56
CA ALA A 223 6.20 6.40 10.57
C ALA A 223 7.03 7.26 9.59
N TYR A 224 8.17 7.76 10.04
CA TYR A 224 9.18 8.52 9.30
C TYR A 224 10.55 8.28 9.94
N THR A 225 11.62 8.71 9.27
CA THR A 225 12.99 8.58 9.79
C THR A 225 13.07 9.23 11.19
N PRO A 226 13.58 8.53 12.21
CA PRO A 226 13.73 9.11 13.55
C PRO A 226 14.57 10.39 13.51
N ILE A 227 14.16 11.38 14.27
CA ILE A 227 14.87 12.64 14.46
C ILE A 227 15.31 12.68 15.93
N VAL A 228 16.60 12.45 16.14
CA VAL A 228 17.21 12.46 17.47
C VAL A 228 18.35 13.46 17.48
N ALA A 229 18.21 14.53 18.26
CA ALA A 229 19.14 15.64 18.27
C ALA A 229 19.43 16.10 19.70
N GLY A 230 20.70 16.37 19.99
CA GLY A 230 21.19 16.87 21.29
C GLY A 230 21.86 18.23 21.16
N GLY A 231 21.88 19.02 22.24
CA GLY A 231 22.53 20.32 22.27
C GLY A 231 22.03 21.29 21.18
N GLU A 232 22.94 21.88 20.44
CA GLU A 232 22.62 22.83 19.35
C GLU A 232 21.88 22.17 18.20
N ASN A 233 22.10 20.88 17.94
CA ASN A 233 21.41 20.13 16.89
C ASN A 233 19.89 20.08 17.11
N ALA A 234 19.44 20.14 18.36
CA ALA A 234 18.02 20.16 18.71
C ALA A 234 17.28 21.44 18.22
N CYS A 235 18.01 22.45 17.80
CA CYS A 235 17.45 23.66 17.18
C CYS A 235 17.15 23.47 15.67
N VAL A 236 17.58 22.36 15.07
CA VAL A 236 17.33 22.01 13.68
C VAL A 236 16.06 21.17 13.56
N LEU A 237 15.01 21.71 12.91
CA LEU A 237 13.68 21.07 12.89
C LEU A 237 13.66 19.67 12.28
N HIS A 238 14.42 19.44 11.21
CA HIS A 238 14.53 18.14 10.55
C HIS A 238 15.98 17.66 10.54
N TYR A 239 16.56 17.56 11.74
CA TYR A 239 17.92 17.06 11.92
C TYR A 239 17.98 15.55 11.65
N LEU A 240 18.56 15.15 10.54
CA LEU A 240 18.65 13.75 10.13
C LEU A 240 20.04 13.15 10.30
N SER A 241 20.98 13.80 11.00
CA SER A 241 22.33 13.27 11.21
C SER A 241 23.05 12.78 9.94
N LEU A 242 22.61 13.22 8.76
CA LEU A 242 23.16 12.79 7.46
C LEU A 242 24.54 13.39 7.17
N ILE A 243 24.97 14.33 8.01
CA ILE A 243 26.22 15.09 7.83
C ILE A 243 27.46 14.21 8.12
N HIS A 244 27.27 13.08 8.75
CA HIS A 244 28.34 12.20 9.23
C HIS A 244 28.49 10.90 8.43
N ILE A 245 27.93 10.88 7.24
CA ILE A 245 28.14 9.76 6.31
C ILE A 245 29.44 9.94 5.57
#